data_c05258c727cbb0f22c2b582f0d540704
#
_entry.id   c05258c727cbb0f22c2b582f0d540704
#
_cell.length_a   1.000
_cell.length_b   1.000
_cell.length_c   1.000
_cell.angle_alpha   90.00
_cell.angle_beta   90.00
_cell.angle_gamma   90.00
#
_symmetry.space_group_name_H-M   'P 1'
#
loop_
_entity.id
_entity.type
_entity.pdbx_description
1 polymer ?
#
loop_
_entity_poly.entity_id
_entity_poly.type
_entity_poly.pdbx_seq_one_letter_code
_entity_poly.pdbx_strand_id
1 'polypeptide(L)'
;MPTNTGVCLNAEEAALVQLVNNYRVQNGKSALPASRWLVTTGQWHVWDRIANNAVGGVCNPHSWSAAMPNLWQAVCYTADHAQRAQMWAKPNQISLGIYIGNGFENSADSGVPMTAAQALSQWQGSTAHRDVILNQGSWAGISYGGLGVGVVGNYAVLWFGDRTDASGTLSACAPTIDQLFSSRFE
;
A
#
# COMPACT_ATOMS: atom_id res chain seq x y z
N MET A 1 -15.64 -1.21 7.56
CA MET A 1 -15.13 -2.25 6.64
C MET A 1 -15.18 -1.71 5.24
N PRO A 2 -14.12 -1.82 4.43
CA PRO A 2 -14.25 -1.58 3.00
C PRO A 2 -15.25 -2.60 2.47
N THR A 3 -16.40 -2.16 2.00
CA THR A 3 -17.38 -3.04 1.38
C THR A 3 -16.84 -3.46 0.03
N ASN A 4 -16.93 -4.73 -0.30
CA ASN A 4 -16.35 -5.37 -1.50
C ASN A 4 -16.99 -4.91 -2.83
N THR A 5 -17.83 -3.91 -2.81
CA THR A 5 -18.50 -3.32 -3.98
C THR A 5 -17.92 -1.93 -4.23
N GLY A 6 -16.75 -1.85 -4.86
CA GLY A 6 -16.20 -0.59 -5.30
C GLY A 6 -14.93 -0.16 -4.59
N VAL A 7 -13.94 -1.05 -4.53
CA VAL A 7 -12.58 -0.61 -4.20
C VAL A 7 -12.15 0.37 -5.29
N CYS A 8 -11.88 1.60 -4.91
CA CYS A 8 -11.34 2.67 -5.75
C CYS A 8 -10.31 3.44 -4.92
N LEU A 9 -9.54 4.29 -5.55
CA LEU A 9 -8.54 5.10 -4.86
C LEU A 9 -9.20 6.38 -4.32
N ASN A 10 -9.07 6.67 -3.03
CA ASN A 10 -9.39 8.00 -2.52
C ASN A 10 -8.43 9.06 -3.08
N ALA A 11 -8.66 10.35 -2.78
CA ALA A 11 -7.87 11.45 -3.35
C ALA A 11 -6.37 11.33 -3.03
N GLU A 12 -6.02 11.02 -1.77
CA GLU A 12 -4.62 10.85 -1.36
C GLU A 12 -4.00 9.58 -1.95
N GLU A 13 -4.75 8.50 -2.06
CA GLU A 13 -4.29 7.26 -2.71
C GLU A 13 -4.02 7.48 -4.20
N ALA A 14 -4.92 8.17 -4.91
CA ALA A 14 -4.73 8.50 -6.33
C ALA A 14 -3.50 9.40 -6.53
N ALA A 15 -3.34 10.42 -5.68
CA ALA A 15 -2.17 11.29 -5.69
C ALA A 15 -0.87 10.49 -5.39
N LEU A 16 -0.90 9.56 -4.43
CA LEU A 16 0.27 8.76 -4.07
C LEU A 16 0.70 7.83 -5.21
N VAL A 17 -0.24 7.16 -5.89
CA VAL A 17 0.05 6.36 -7.09
C VAL A 17 0.76 7.20 -8.14
N GLN A 18 0.26 8.41 -8.39
CA GLN A 18 0.85 9.32 -9.37
C GLN A 18 2.25 9.79 -8.96
N LEU A 19 2.43 10.21 -7.71
CA LEU A 19 3.71 10.68 -7.18
C LEU A 19 4.78 9.59 -7.19
N VAL A 20 4.44 8.37 -6.76
CA VAL A 20 5.35 7.22 -6.80
C VAL A 20 5.76 6.89 -8.24
N ASN A 21 4.81 6.87 -9.17
CA ASN A 21 5.11 6.60 -10.57
C ASN A 21 5.97 7.70 -11.20
N ASN A 22 5.70 8.98 -10.90
CA ASN A 22 6.54 10.08 -11.36
C ASN A 22 7.96 9.94 -10.82
N TYR A 23 8.12 9.61 -9.54
CA TYR A 23 9.43 9.39 -8.93
C TYR A 23 10.17 8.21 -9.57
N ARG A 24 9.48 7.10 -9.84
CA ARG A 24 10.05 5.96 -10.57
C ARG A 24 10.54 6.36 -11.96
N VAL A 25 9.71 7.05 -12.74
CA VAL A 25 10.06 7.50 -14.12
C VAL A 25 11.25 8.47 -14.11
N GLN A 26 11.29 9.42 -13.18
CA GLN A 26 12.42 10.33 -13.00
C GLN A 26 13.74 9.61 -12.69
N ASN A 27 13.66 8.39 -12.14
CA ASN A 27 14.82 7.54 -11.85
C ASN A 27 14.99 6.37 -12.84
N GLY A 28 14.45 6.50 -14.05
CA GLY A 28 14.64 5.53 -15.14
C GLY A 28 13.91 4.22 -14.96
N LYS A 29 12.86 4.17 -14.12
CA LYS A 29 12.01 3.00 -13.93
C LYS A 29 10.66 3.19 -14.60
N SER A 30 10.05 2.12 -15.08
CA SER A 30 8.70 2.19 -15.64
C SER A 30 7.65 2.53 -14.58
N ALA A 31 6.62 3.28 -14.98
CA ALA A 31 5.41 3.41 -14.20
C ALA A 31 4.70 2.06 -14.07
N LEU A 32 3.97 1.87 -12.97
CA LEU A 32 3.26 0.65 -12.66
C LEU A 32 1.76 0.90 -12.54
N PRO A 33 0.92 -0.03 -12.98
CA PRO A 33 -0.52 0.09 -12.80
C PRO A 33 -0.91 -0.04 -11.32
N ALA A 34 -1.96 0.66 -10.91
CA ALA A 34 -2.58 0.46 -9.61
C ALA A 34 -3.37 -0.87 -9.62
N SER A 35 -2.75 -1.93 -9.12
CA SER A 35 -3.31 -3.28 -9.06
C SER A 35 -4.47 -3.35 -8.07
N ARG A 36 -5.61 -3.94 -8.46
CA ARG A 36 -6.78 -4.09 -7.60
C ARG A 36 -6.43 -4.74 -6.26
N TRP A 37 -5.75 -5.89 -6.29
CA TRP A 37 -5.48 -6.63 -5.06
C TRP A 37 -4.38 -6.03 -4.20
N LEU A 38 -3.39 -5.36 -4.80
CA LEU A 38 -2.38 -4.63 -4.03
C LEU A 38 -2.98 -3.39 -3.35
N VAL A 39 -3.88 -2.66 -4.02
CA VAL A 39 -4.63 -1.54 -3.40
C VAL A 39 -5.53 -2.06 -2.29
N THR A 40 -6.29 -3.13 -2.53
CA THR A 40 -7.11 -3.75 -1.49
C THR A 40 -6.27 -4.15 -0.28
N THR A 41 -5.08 -4.73 -0.50
CA THR A 41 -4.13 -5.08 0.58
C THR A 41 -3.69 -3.85 1.35
N GLY A 42 -3.31 -2.78 0.66
CA GLY A 42 -2.90 -1.53 1.30
C GLY A 42 -4.03 -0.90 2.13
N GLN A 43 -5.24 -0.86 1.60
CA GLN A 43 -6.41 -0.32 2.31
C GLN A 43 -6.77 -1.15 3.54
N TRP A 44 -6.71 -2.48 3.46
CA TRP A 44 -6.89 -3.35 4.63
C TRP A 44 -5.79 -3.17 5.66
N HIS A 45 -4.53 -2.97 5.24
CA HIS A 45 -3.45 -2.79 6.19
C HIS A 45 -3.57 -1.48 6.99
N VAL A 46 -3.85 -0.35 6.33
CA VAL A 46 -4.05 0.90 7.06
C VAL A 46 -5.30 0.85 7.95
N TRP A 47 -6.36 0.15 7.54
CA TRP A 47 -7.52 -0.09 8.39
C TRP A 47 -7.15 -0.93 9.62
N ASP A 48 -6.42 -2.03 9.45
CA ASP A 48 -5.97 -2.88 10.56
C ASP A 48 -5.07 -2.10 11.54
N ARG A 49 -4.19 -1.23 11.03
CA ARG A 49 -3.38 -0.33 11.84
C ARG A 49 -4.22 0.61 12.72
N ILE A 50 -5.27 1.18 12.17
CA ILE A 50 -6.16 2.13 12.88
C ILE A 50 -7.04 1.38 13.88
N ALA A 51 -7.66 0.29 13.46
CA ALA A 51 -8.68 -0.40 14.23
C ALA A 51 -8.11 -1.30 15.36
N ASN A 52 -6.94 -1.92 15.12
CA ASN A 52 -6.44 -3.02 15.95
C ASN A 52 -5.01 -2.80 16.46
N ASN A 53 -4.25 -1.92 15.84
CA ASN A 53 -2.88 -1.55 16.21
C ASN A 53 -1.97 -2.73 16.59
N ALA A 54 -1.61 -3.55 15.61
CA ALA A 54 -0.70 -4.69 15.80
C ALA A 54 0.77 -4.30 16.12
N VAL A 55 1.06 -3.00 16.22
CA VAL A 55 2.39 -2.44 16.45
C VAL A 55 2.62 -2.23 17.95
N GLY A 56 3.74 -2.71 18.45
CA GLY A 56 4.14 -2.54 19.83
C GLY A 56 5.15 -3.58 20.28
N GLY A 57 5.92 -3.28 21.31
CA GLY A 57 7.03 -4.14 21.73
C GLY A 57 8.04 -4.31 20.62
N VAL A 58 8.22 -5.55 20.13
CA VAL A 58 9.13 -5.86 19.01
C VAL A 58 8.45 -5.82 17.63
N CYS A 59 7.10 -5.72 17.59
CA CYS A 59 6.31 -5.70 16.37
C CYS A 59 6.35 -4.31 15.74
N ASN A 60 6.89 -4.19 14.54
CA ASN A 60 7.05 -2.94 13.83
C ASN A 60 5.84 -2.60 12.91
N PRO A 61 5.83 -1.44 12.20
CA PRO A 61 4.72 -1.00 11.34
C PRO A 61 4.27 -1.94 10.23
N HIS A 62 5.03 -2.96 9.88
CA HIS A 62 4.66 -3.99 8.90
C HIS A 62 3.81 -5.12 9.50
N SER A 63 3.47 -5.06 10.79
CA SER A 63 2.71 -6.09 11.50
C SER A 63 1.23 -6.06 11.17
N TRP A 64 0.59 -7.24 11.25
CA TRP A 64 -0.85 -7.45 11.03
C TRP A 64 -1.47 -8.11 12.25
N SER A 65 -2.63 -7.61 12.68
CA SER A 65 -3.36 -8.16 13.82
C SER A 65 -4.02 -9.50 13.53
N ALA A 66 -4.58 -10.12 14.57
CA ALA A 66 -5.39 -11.34 14.45
C ALA A 66 -6.89 -11.05 14.22
N ALA A 67 -7.26 -9.81 13.90
CA ALA A 67 -8.68 -9.39 13.88
C ALA A 67 -9.51 -10.03 12.77
N MET A 68 -8.87 -10.40 11.64
CA MET A 68 -9.57 -10.95 10.47
C MET A 68 -8.96 -12.27 9.99
N PRO A 69 -9.04 -13.36 10.79
CA PRO A 69 -8.34 -14.62 10.52
C PRO A 69 -8.80 -15.33 9.24
N ASN A 70 -9.97 -14.98 8.69
CA ASN A 70 -10.47 -15.49 7.42
C ASN A 70 -9.91 -14.74 6.19
N LEU A 71 -9.24 -13.58 6.39
CA LEU A 71 -8.67 -12.77 5.32
C LEU A 71 -7.13 -12.76 5.35
N TRP A 72 -6.54 -12.80 6.54
CA TRP A 72 -5.08 -12.85 6.68
C TRP A 72 -4.65 -13.54 7.95
N GLN A 73 -3.44 -14.04 7.96
CA GLN A 73 -2.77 -14.54 9.16
C GLN A 73 -2.12 -13.35 9.91
N ALA A 74 -2.22 -13.35 11.25
CA ALA A 74 -1.51 -12.38 12.06
C ALA A 74 0.02 -12.50 11.88
N VAL A 75 0.70 -11.37 11.90
CA VAL A 75 2.16 -11.31 11.80
C VAL A 75 2.67 -10.22 12.72
N CYS A 76 3.51 -10.58 13.70
CA CYS A 76 4.38 -9.64 14.37
C CYS A 76 5.67 -9.52 13.57
N TYR A 77 5.79 -8.50 12.75
CA TYR A 77 6.96 -8.29 11.90
C TYR A 77 8.06 -7.60 12.71
N THR A 78 9.27 -8.15 12.70
CA THR A 78 10.40 -7.69 13.50
C THR A 78 11.54 -7.13 12.63
N ALA A 79 12.46 -6.39 13.23
CA ALA A 79 13.53 -5.69 12.52
C ALA A 79 14.54 -6.63 11.82
N ASP A 80 14.60 -7.89 12.21
CA ASP A 80 15.44 -8.93 11.58
C ASP A 80 14.83 -9.53 10.30
N HIS A 81 13.59 -9.10 9.94
CA HIS A 81 12.85 -9.57 8.77
C HIS A 81 12.59 -11.09 8.74
N ALA A 82 12.60 -11.76 9.87
CA ALA A 82 12.38 -13.22 9.94
C ALA A 82 11.00 -13.64 9.37
N GLN A 83 9.99 -12.75 9.46
CA GLN A 83 8.62 -12.99 9.01
C GLN A 83 8.35 -12.52 7.56
N ARG A 84 9.38 -12.19 6.79
CA ARG A 84 9.20 -11.63 5.43
C ARG A 84 8.31 -12.48 4.51
N ALA A 85 8.41 -13.79 4.57
CA ALA A 85 7.59 -14.67 3.73
C ALA A 85 6.08 -14.57 4.07
N GLN A 86 5.75 -14.45 5.36
CA GLN A 86 4.36 -14.28 5.82
C GLN A 86 3.82 -12.90 5.41
N MET A 87 4.67 -11.88 5.42
CA MET A 87 4.32 -10.53 5.00
C MET A 87 4.11 -10.47 3.48
N TRP A 88 5.01 -11.07 2.71
CA TRP A 88 4.92 -11.10 1.25
C TRP A 88 3.68 -11.83 0.73
N ALA A 89 3.15 -12.79 1.51
CA ALA A 89 1.94 -13.52 1.17
C ALA A 89 0.64 -12.74 1.38
N LYS A 90 0.66 -11.51 1.93
CA LYS A 90 -0.56 -10.77 2.25
C LYS A 90 -1.48 -10.51 1.06
N PRO A 91 -1.01 -10.08 -0.12
CA PRO A 91 -1.91 -9.91 -1.27
C PRO A 91 -2.60 -11.22 -1.69
N ASN A 92 -1.90 -12.34 -1.61
CA ASN A 92 -2.49 -13.66 -1.89
C ASN A 92 -3.58 -14.02 -0.86
N GLN A 93 -3.31 -13.82 0.43
CA GLN A 93 -4.28 -14.07 1.50
C GLN A 93 -5.54 -13.20 1.33
N ILE A 94 -5.37 -11.89 1.20
CA ILE A 94 -6.46 -10.89 1.07
C ILE A 94 -7.30 -11.14 -0.18
N SER A 95 -6.68 -11.59 -1.25
CA SER A 95 -7.38 -11.94 -2.50
C SER A 95 -8.01 -13.35 -2.50
N LEU A 96 -7.87 -14.10 -1.41
CA LEU A 96 -8.28 -15.51 -1.31
C LEU A 96 -7.68 -16.36 -2.41
N GLY A 97 -6.40 -16.13 -2.73
CA GLY A 97 -5.63 -16.86 -3.73
C GLY A 97 -5.77 -16.37 -5.17
N ILE A 98 -6.54 -15.30 -5.44
CA ILE A 98 -6.68 -14.75 -6.80
C ILE A 98 -5.41 -14.06 -7.26
N TYR A 99 -4.76 -13.26 -6.40
CA TYR A 99 -3.44 -12.70 -6.67
C TYR A 99 -2.36 -13.71 -6.26
N ILE A 100 -1.66 -14.27 -7.23
CA ILE A 100 -0.71 -15.38 -7.02
C ILE A 100 0.75 -14.93 -6.81
N GLY A 101 0.99 -13.61 -6.66
CA GLY A 101 2.32 -13.03 -6.45
C GLY A 101 2.63 -12.70 -5.00
N ASN A 102 3.87 -12.29 -4.78
CA ASN A 102 4.31 -11.68 -3.53
C ASN A 102 3.99 -10.19 -3.52
N GLY A 103 3.85 -9.63 -2.31
CA GLY A 103 3.78 -8.19 -2.08
C GLY A 103 4.93 -7.70 -1.21
N PHE A 104 5.47 -6.55 -1.54
CA PHE A 104 6.58 -5.90 -0.83
C PHE A 104 6.13 -4.53 -0.38
N GLU A 105 6.33 -4.20 0.88
CA GLU A 105 5.71 -3.03 1.49
C GLU A 105 6.72 -1.98 1.96
N ASN A 106 6.34 -0.72 1.76
CA ASN A 106 6.80 0.43 2.52
C ASN A 106 5.67 0.95 3.40
N SER A 107 5.93 1.22 4.68
CA SER A 107 4.99 1.81 5.63
C SER A 107 5.47 3.19 6.08
N ALA A 108 4.53 4.10 6.32
CA ALA A 108 4.79 5.41 6.89
C ALA A 108 3.69 5.78 7.90
N ASP A 109 4.07 6.49 8.95
CA ASP A 109 3.17 7.04 9.95
C ASP A 109 3.57 8.48 10.34
N SER A 110 2.60 9.22 10.85
CA SER A 110 2.73 10.64 11.16
C SER A 110 1.92 10.97 12.42
N GLY A 111 2.28 12.08 13.08
CA GLY A 111 1.50 12.62 14.19
C GLY A 111 0.25 13.41 13.76
N VAL A 112 0.06 13.62 12.45
CA VAL A 112 -1.04 14.37 11.83
C VAL A 112 -1.59 13.57 10.63
N PRO A 113 -2.73 13.95 10.04
CA PRO A 113 -3.24 13.27 8.86
C PRO A 113 -2.18 13.19 7.75
N MET A 114 -1.96 11.98 7.25
CA MET A 114 -0.95 11.68 6.25
C MET A 114 -1.40 12.14 4.87
N THR A 115 -0.52 12.86 4.17
CA THR A 115 -0.71 13.17 2.75
C THR A 115 0.18 12.29 1.86
N ALA A 116 -0.20 12.14 0.60
CA ALA A 116 0.59 11.44 -0.40
C ALA A 116 2.03 11.98 -0.52
N ALA A 117 2.18 13.31 -0.49
CA ALA A 117 3.47 13.96 -0.57
C ALA A 117 4.35 13.67 0.66
N GLN A 118 3.78 13.69 1.87
CA GLN A 118 4.50 13.36 3.10
C GLN A 118 4.95 11.90 3.11
N ALA A 119 4.09 10.95 2.73
CA ALA A 119 4.43 9.54 2.64
C ALA A 119 5.61 9.31 1.68
N LEU A 120 5.53 9.83 0.45
CA LEU A 120 6.63 9.70 -0.50
C LEU A 120 7.91 10.37 0.01
N SER A 121 7.84 11.54 0.61
CA SER A 121 9.00 12.25 1.17
C SER A 121 9.70 11.44 2.26
N GLN A 122 8.95 10.79 3.17
CA GLN A 122 9.51 9.90 4.19
C GLN A 122 10.25 8.72 3.54
N TRP A 123 9.66 8.08 2.54
CA TRP A 123 10.29 6.95 1.85
C TRP A 123 11.51 7.36 1.02
N GLN A 124 11.50 8.53 0.41
CA GLN A 124 12.67 9.09 -0.29
C GLN A 124 13.84 9.37 0.66
N GLY A 125 13.56 9.79 1.88
CA GLY A 125 14.55 10.04 2.92
C GLY A 125 15.20 8.78 3.50
N SER A 126 14.62 7.60 3.30
CA SER A 126 15.10 6.30 3.80
C SER A 126 15.67 5.46 2.67
N THR A 127 16.94 5.08 2.75
CA THR A 127 17.58 4.22 1.73
C THR A 127 16.83 2.90 1.56
N ALA A 128 16.43 2.25 2.65
CA ALA A 128 15.71 0.98 2.60
C ALA A 128 14.38 1.10 1.82
N HIS A 129 13.58 2.13 2.11
CA HIS A 129 12.32 2.35 1.42
C HIS A 129 12.51 2.80 -0.04
N ARG A 130 13.50 3.65 -0.30
CA ARG A 130 13.83 4.10 -1.65
C ARG A 130 14.27 2.95 -2.54
N ASP A 131 15.07 2.02 -2.01
CA ASP A 131 15.54 0.84 -2.74
C ASP A 131 14.38 -0.06 -3.16
N VAL A 132 13.34 -0.23 -2.31
CA VAL A 132 12.10 -0.91 -2.69
C VAL A 132 11.43 -0.19 -3.86
N ILE A 133 11.21 1.15 -3.76
CA ILE A 133 10.51 1.91 -4.80
C ILE A 133 11.25 1.85 -6.14
N LEU A 134 12.57 1.89 -6.13
CA LEU A 134 13.41 2.01 -7.32
C LEU A 134 14.02 0.68 -7.80
N ASN A 135 13.64 -0.45 -7.22
CA ASN A 135 14.26 -1.75 -7.52
C ASN A 135 15.80 -1.66 -7.45
N GLN A 136 16.33 -1.22 -6.31
CA GLN A 136 17.76 -1.07 -6.07
C GLN A 136 18.23 -2.00 -4.93
N GLY A 137 19.53 -2.10 -4.70
CA GLY A 137 20.08 -2.95 -3.65
C GLY A 137 19.58 -4.39 -3.76
N SER A 138 19.07 -4.94 -2.66
CA SER A 138 18.52 -6.31 -2.61
C SER A 138 17.25 -6.50 -3.46
N TRP A 139 16.63 -5.42 -3.95
CA TRP A 139 15.43 -5.45 -4.77
C TRP A 139 15.71 -5.39 -6.28
N ALA A 140 16.98 -5.23 -6.71
CA ALA A 140 17.36 -5.04 -8.11
C ALA A 140 16.97 -6.21 -9.04
N GLY A 141 16.88 -7.42 -8.49
CA GLY A 141 16.48 -8.62 -9.25
C GLY A 141 14.99 -8.88 -9.33
N ILE A 142 14.15 -8.05 -8.69
CA ILE A 142 12.70 -8.25 -8.66
C ILE A 142 12.04 -7.39 -9.73
N SER A 143 11.19 -8.00 -10.56
CA SER A 143 10.34 -7.25 -11.51
C SER A 143 8.99 -7.01 -10.88
N TYR A 144 8.51 -5.75 -10.87
CA TYR A 144 7.19 -5.42 -10.39
C TYR A 144 6.15 -5.42 -11.53
N GLY A 145 5.00 -6.05 -11.27
CA GLY A 145 3.86 -6.09 -12.18
C GLY A 145 2.76 -5.07 -11.84
N GLY A 146 2.83 -4.44 -10.66
CA GLY A 146 1.87 -3.45 -10.20
C GLY A 146 2.24 -2.86 -8.86
N LEU A 147 1.52 -1.81 -8.46
CA LEU A 147 1.59 -1.22 -7.15
C LEU A 147 0.20 -1.08 -6.52
N GLY A 148 0.16 -0.93 -5.20
CA GLY A 148 -1.03 -0.63 -4.44
C GLY A 148 -0.71 0.31 -3.30
N VAL A 149 -1.70 1.04 -2.84
CA VAL A 149 -1.56 2.03 -1.77
C VAL A 149 -2.74 1.97 -0.81
N GLY A 150 -2.52 2.40 0.41
CA GLY A 150 -3.56 2.72 1.38
C GLY A 150 -3.14 3.98 2.12
N VAL A 151 -4.03 4.99 2.19
CA VAL A 151 -3.80 6.24 2.93
C VAL A 151 -5.06 6.61 3.68
N VAL A 152 -5.01 6.50 5.01
CA VAL A 152 -6.13 6.86 5.90
C VAL A 152 -5.58 7.36 7.24
N GLY A 153 -6.16 8.45 7.75
CA GLY A 153 -5.73 9.03 9.01
C GLY A 153 -4.25 9.39 8.98
N ASN A 154 -3.49 8.88 9.91
CA ASN A 154 -2.06 9.18 10.08
C ASN A 154 -1.14 8.15 9.42
N TYR A 155 -1.67 7.24 8.61
CA TYR A 155 -0.93 6.10 8.06
C TYR A 155 -0.97 6.07 6.54
N ALA A 156 0.15 5.67 5.94
CA ALA A 156 0.25 5.30 4.53
C ALA A 156 1.04 4.02 4.37
N VAL A 157 0.65 3.21 3.39
CA VAL A 157 1.39 2.05 2.94
C VAL A 157 1.48 2.03 1.42
N LEU A 158 2.58 1.50 0.89
CA LEU A 158 2.83 1.30 -0.52
C LEU A 158 3.26 -0.15 -0.72
N TRP A 159 2.53 -0.87 -1.54
CA TRP A 159 2.78 -2.26 -1.90
C TRP A 159 3.25 -2.35 -3.33
N PHE A 160 4.29 -3.14 -3.59
CA PHE A 160 4.69 -3.57 -4.93
C PHE A 160 4.44 -5.07 -5.05
N GLY A 161 4.01 -5.52 -6.20
CA GLY A 161 3.79 -6.93 -6.44
C GLY A 161 4.63 -7.46 -7.60
N ASP A 162 5.14 -8.70 -7.49
CA ASP A 162 5.98 -9.34 -8.50
C ASP A 162 5.18 -9.98 -9.66
N ARG A 163 3.86 -9.79 -9.69
CA ARG A 163 2.97 -10.30 -10.75
C ARG A 163 2.02 -9.22 -11.22
N THR A 164 1.62 -9.31 -12.48
CA THR A 164 0.48 -8.56 -13.01
C THR A 164 -0.80 -9.08 -12.40
N ASP A 165 -1.68 -8.18 -12.00
CA ASP A 165 -2.97 -8.51 -11.41
C ASP A 165 -3.99 -8.83 -12.52
N ALA A 166 -4.40 -10.10 -12.62
CA ALA A 166 -5.41 -10.52 -13.59
C ALA A 166 -6.81 -9.92 -13.33
N SER A 167 -7.06 -9.41 -12.10
CA SER A 167 -8.30 -8.72 -11.75
C SER A 167 -8.34 -7.26 -12.22
N GLY A 168 -7.26 -6.79 -12.84
CA GLY A 168 -7.17 -5.46 -13.45
C GLY A 168 -6.69 -4.37 -12.50
N THR A 169 -6.92 -3.13 -12.93
CA THR A 169 -6.45 -1.91 -12.26
C THR A 169 -7.59 -1.15 -11.62
N LEU A 170 -7.25 -0.28 -10.68
CA LEU A 170 -8.20 0.64 -10.04
C LEU A 170 -7.93 2.08 -10.44
N SER A 171 -9.00 2.86 -10.53
CA SER A 171 -8.98 4.30 -10.72
C SER A 171 -9.41 5.04 -9.45
N ALA A 172 -9.28 6.37 -9.48
CA ALA A 172 -9.82 7.22 -8.43
C ALA A 172 -11.33 7.00 -8.26
N CYS A 173 -11.82 7.13 -7.02
CA CYS A 173 -13.24 7.13 -6.74
C CYS A 173 -13.93 8.27 -7.49
N ALA A 174 -15.14 8.03 -7.99
CA ALA A 174 -15.95 9.12 -8.51
C ALA A 174 -16.19 10.15 -7.39
N PRO A 175 -16.13 11.44 -7.70
CA PRO A 175 -16.42 12.47 -6.71
C PRO A 175 -17.85 12.30 -6.19
N THR A 176 -18.04 12.44 -4.88
CA THR A 176 -19.37 12.42 -4.28
C THR A 176 -20.17 13.65 -4.72
N ILE A 177 -21.51 13.56 -4.67
CA ILE A 177 -22.39 14.69 -5.02
C ILE A 177 -21.99 15.94 -4.23
N ASP A 178 -21.67 15.82 -2.95
CA ASP A 178 -21.24 16.93 -2.10
C ASP A 178 -19.93 17.59 -2.58
N GLN A 179 -18.98 16.80 -3.10
CA GLN A 179 -17.72 17.32 -3.67
C GLN A 179 -17.96 18.06 -4.99
N LEU A 180 -18.93 17.64 -5.80
CA LEU A 180 -19.29 18.31 -7.04
C LEU A 180 -19.99 19.66 -6.81
N PHE A 181 -20.69 19.80 -5.69
CA PHE A 181 -21.35 21.07 -5.34
C PHE A 181 -20.43 22.06 -4.64
N SER A 182 -19.47 21.61 -3.81
CA SER A 182 -18.52 22.51 -3.12
C SER A 182 -17.58 23.23 -4.10
N SER A 183 -17.17 22.57 -5.20
CA SER A 183 -16.27 23.16 -6.20
C SER A 183 -16.94 24.18 -7.15
N ARG A 184 -18.25 24.42 -7.03
CA ARG A 184 -18.98 25.40 -7.87
C ARG A 184 -19.13 26.77 -7.21
N PHE A 185 -18.68 26.93 -5.97
CA PHE A 185 -18.84 28.15 -5.18
C PHE A 185 -17.49 28.77 -4.75
N GLU A 186 -16.36 28.27 -5.28
CA GLU A 186 -15.05 28.92 -5.24
C GLU A 186 -14.74 29.53 -6.62
#